data_671cc054d75099241852dd42f4e97015
#
_entry.id   671cc054d75099241852dd42f4e97015
#
_cell.length_a   1.000
_cell.length_b   1.000
_cell.length_c   1.000
_cell.angle_alpha   90.00
_cell.angle_beta   90.00
_cell.angle_gamma   90.00
#
_symmetry.space_group_name_H-M   'P 1'
#
loop_
_entity.id
_entity.type
_entity.pdbx_description
1 polymer ?
#
loop_
_entity_poly.entity_id
_entity_poly.type
_entity_poly.pdbx_seq_one_letter_code
_entity_poly.pdbx_strand_id
1 'polypeptide(L)'
;MRFPILTALLLSTGLACADPTASTEIGFAEVRTLGTLNGQALACRQFAASGEAKALIIRYAPKTRRYGTLFETATNAAFLAATKDGTPCPTKADLAARLAESAAALQAVFPEHANPEQAKPEPSEPQPPGAEPSLSNDETGS
;
A
#
# COMPACT_ATOMS: atom_id res chain seq x y z
N MET A 1 24.15 58.21 28.91
CA MET A 1 22.83 57.64 29.30
C MET A 1 22.72 56.25 28.72
N ARG A 2 22.83 55.21 29.55
CA ARG A 2 22.86 53.80 29.14
C ARG A 2 21.53 53.17 29.55
N PHE A 3 20.71 52.74 28.60
CA PHE A 3 19.48 51.96 28.87
C PHE A 3 19.81 50.46 28.83
N PRO A 4 19.50 49.68 29.87
CA PRO A 4 19.55 48.24 29.83
C PRO A 4 18.25 47.70 29.22
N ILE A 5 18.38 46.95 28.16
CA ILE A 5 17.27 46.22 27.55
C ILE A 5 17.09 44.92 28.32
N LEU A 6 16.00 44.86 29.09
CA LEU A 6 15.55 43.59 29.71
C LEU A 6 14.88 42.72 28.64
N THR A 7 15.55 41.64 28.26
CA THR A 7 14.96 40.61 27.39
C THR A 7 14.18 39.62 28.27
N ALA A 8 12.88 39.69 28.25
CA ALA A 8 12.00 38.71 28.90
C ALA A 8 11.90 37.46 28.02
N LEU A 9 12.46 36.35 28.48
CA LEU A 9 12.38 35.04 27.86
C LEU A 9 11.08 34.36 28.28
N LEU A 10 10.05 34.38 27.41
CA LEU A 10 8.81 33.65 27.61
C LEU A 10 9.02 32.17 27.22
N LEU A 11 9.15 31.29 28.23
CA LEU A 11 9.06 29.85 28.07
C LEU A 11 7.60 29.49 27.80
N SER A 12 7.26 29.24 26.55
CA SER A 12 5.99 28.62 26.15
C SER A 12 6.12 27.10 26.30
N THR A 13 5.62 26.56 27.43
CA THR A 13 5.40 25.10 27.56
C THR A 13 4.18 24.72 26.74
N GLY A 14 4.41 24.27 25.50
CA GLY A 14 3.36 23.66 24.69
C GLY A 14 3.00 22.28 25.25
N LEU A 15 1.78 22.14 25.80
CA LEU A 15 1.19 20.83 26.03
C LEU A 15 0.95 20.19 24.68
N ALA A 16 1.74 19.16 24.35
CA ALA A 16 1.45 18.26 23.23
C ALA A 16 0.20 17.46 23.62
N CYS A 17 -0.95 17.85 23.13
CA CYS A 17 -2.13 17.00 23.11
C CYS A 17 -1.81 15.85 22.16
N ALA A 18 -1.57 14.65 22.69
CA ALA A 18 -1.51 13.42 21.91
C ALA A 18 -2.91 13.16 21.33
N ASP A 19 -3.08 13.38 20.04
CA ASP A 19 -4.32 13.14 19.31
C ASP A 19 -4.63 11.64 19.34
N PRO A 20 -5.78 11.19 19.89
CA PRO A 20 -6.13 9.76 19.91
C PRO A 20 -6.36 9.17 18.50
N THR A 21 -6.36 10.00 17.46
CA THR A 21 -6.46 9.57 16.05
C THR A 21 -5.15 9.04 15.48
N ALA A 22 -4.01 9.29 16.14
CA ALA A 22 -2.70 8.85 15.66
C ALA A 22 -2.56 7.31 15.55
N SER A 23 -3.28 6.55 16.40
CA SER A 23 -3.25 5.07 16.37
C SER A 23 -3.94 4.46 15.14
N THR A 24 -4.76 5.21 14.43
CA THR A 24 -5.59 4.71 13.32
C THR A 24 -4.92 4.89 11.95
N GLU A 25 -3.81 5.60 11.88
CA GLU A 25 -3.13 5.98 10.64
C GLU A 25 -1.72 5.38 10.51
N ILE A 26 -1.37 4.44 11.40
CA ILE A 26 -0.06 3.77 11.34
C ILE A 26 0.11 3.11 9.97
N GLY A 27 1.19 3.43 9.28
CA GLY A 27 1.55 2.85 7.99
C GLY A 27 0.71 3.30 6.79
N PHE A 28 -0.18 4.27 6.94
CA PHE A 28 -0.98 4.77 5.82
C PHE A 28 -0.16 5.47 4.75
N ALA A 29 0.89 6.18 5.13
CA ALA A 29 1.80 6.83 4.20
C ALA A 29 2.54 5.78 3.34
N GLU A 30 3.04 4.73 3.98
CA GLU A 30 3.77 3.62 3.35
C GLU A 30 2.87 2.84 2.40
N VAL A 31 1.66 2.51 2.82
CA VAL A 31 0.68 1.81 1.97
C VAL A 31 0.26 2.68 0.77
N ARG A 32 0.10 3.99 0.96
CA ARG A 32 -0.19 4.92 -0.13
C ARG A 32 0.97 5.01 -1.11
N THR A 33 2.20 5.09 -0.61
CA THR A 33 3.42 5.09 -1.45
C THR A 33 3.50 3.82 -2.28
N LEU A 34 3.28 2.65 -1.68
CA LEU A 34 3.26 1.38 -2.37
C LEU A 34 2.16 1.33 -3.45
N GLY A 35 0.95 1.81 -3.14
CA GLY A 35 -0.14 1.92 -4.11
C GLY A 35 0.23 2.83 -5.29
N THR A 36 0.91 3.95 -5.02
CA THR A 36 1.41 4.84 -6.07
C THR A 36 2.40 4.14 -7.00
N LEU A 37 3.35 3.37 -6.44
CA LEU A 37 4.29 2.56 -7.23
C LEU A 37 3.57 1.52 -8.08
N ASN A 38 2.55 0.86 -7.53
CA ASN A 38 1.73 -0.10 -8.26
C ASN A 38 1.00 0.56 -9.45
N GLY A 39 0.42 1.73 -9.25
CA GLY A 39 -0.25 2.49 -10.31
C GLY A 39 0.69 2.90 -11.45
N GLN A 40 1.90 3.37 -11.11
CA GLN A 40 2.95 3.68 -12.09
C GLN A 40 3.39 2.43 -12.86
N ALA A 41 3.60 1.31 -12.15
CA ALA A 41 3.96 0.04 -12.77
C ALA A 41 2.92 -0.43 -13.78
N LEU A 42 1.64 -0.32 -13.43
CA LEU A 42 0.52 -0.69 -14.32
C LEU A 42 0.46 0.22 -15.56
N ALA A 43 0.56 1.53 -15.38
CA ALA A 43 0.54 2.49 -16.49
C ALA A 43 1.69 2.25 -17.47
N CYS A 44 2.86 1.86 -16.94
CA CYS A 44 4.07 1.57 -17.71
C CYS A 44 4.18 0.11 -18.17
N ARG A 45 3.14 -0.70 -17.99
CA ARG A 45 3.09 -2.13 -18.35
C ARG A 45 4.21 -2.98 -17.70
N GLN A 46 4.70 -2.55 -16.54
CA GLN A 46 5.69 -3.30 -15.77
C GLN A 46 5.01 -4.26 -14.79
N PHE A 47 4.36 -5.28 -15.33
CA PHE A 47 3.50 -6.19 -14.56
C PHE A 47 4.22 -6.97 -13.46
N ALA A 48 5.51 -7.28 -13.65
CA ALA A 48 6.31 -7.92 -12.60
C ALA A 48 6.41 -7.01 -11.35
N ALA A 49 6.70 -5.73 -11.54
CA ALA A 49 6.76 -4.75 -10.45
C ALA A 49 5.38 -4.54 -9.79
N SER A 50 4.30 -4.54 -10.58
CA SER A 50 2.94 -4.52 -10.02
C SER A 50 2.63 -5.77 -9.19
N GLY A 51 3.07 -6.94 -9.64
CA GLY A 51 2.94 -8.19 -8.87
C GLY A 51 3.69 -8.12 -7.54
N GLU A 52 4.91 -7.58 -7.55
CA GLU A 52 5.72 -7.37 -6.35
C GLU A 52 5.05 -6.39 -5.38
N ALA A 53 4.55 -5.25 -5.85
CA ALA A 53 3.82 -4.29 -5.02
C ALA A 53 2.62 -4.94 -4.31
N LYS A 54 1.86 -5.79 -5.02
CA LYS A 54 0.74 -6.54 -4.43
C LYS A 54 1.21 -7.57 -3.41
N ALA A 55 2.33 -8.25 -3.67
CA ALA A 55 2.90 -9.19 -2.71
C ALA A 55 3.36 -8.49 -1.42
N LEU A 56 3.91 -7.28 -1.53
CA LEU A 56 4.34 -6.48 -0.38
C LEU A 56 3.17 -6.04 0.51
N ILE A 57 2.07 -5.53 -0.07
CA ILE A 57 0.90 -5.15 0.74
C ILE A 57 0.30 -6.37 1.46
N ILE A 58 0.24 -7.52 0.80
CA ILE A 58 -0.27 -8.76 1.39
C ILE A 58 0.64 -9.25 2.52
N ARG A 59 1.95 -9.12 2.36
CA ARG A 59 2.94 -9.60 3.34
C ARG A 59 2.98 -8.76 4.59
N TYR A 60 2.98 -7.44 4.46
CA TYR A 60 3.31 -6.52 5.55
C TYR A 60 2.12 -5.80 6.16
N ALA A 61 1.12 -5.39 5.38
CA ALA A 61 0.03 -4.60 5.90
C ALA A 61 -1.01 -5.47 6.64
N PRO A 62 -1.66 -4.93 7.68
CA PRO A 62 -2.79 -5.59 8.32
C PRO A 62 -3.89 -5.93 7.31
N LYS A 63 -4.42 -7.15 7.36
CA LYS A 63 -5.45 -7.64 6.43
C LYS A 63 -6.82 -7.05 6.73
N THR A 64 -6.93 -5.73 6.68
CA THR A 64 -8.20 -5.02 6.88
C THR A 64 -8.63 -4.31 5.60
N ARG A 65 -9.93 -4.14 5.44
CA ARG A 65 -10.52 -3.39 4.32
C ARG A 65 -9.88 -2.01 4.17
N ARG A 66 -9.54 -1.36 5.29
CA ARG A 66 -9.01 0.02 5.30
C ARG A 66 -7.69 0.12 4.54
N TYR A 67 -6.73 -0.76 4.80
CA TYR A 67 -5.45 -0.78 4.07
C TYR A 67 -5.60 -1.19 2.61
N GLY A 68 -6.47 -2.17 2.32
CA GLY A 68 -6.78 -2.57 0.96
C GLY A 68 -7.35 -1.42 0.13
N THR A 69 -8.38 -0.74 0.66
CA THR A 69 -8.99 0.42 -0.01
C THR A 69 -7.99 1.56 -0.21
N LEU A 70 -7.11 1.83 0.76
CA LEU A 70 -6.09 2.86 0.64
C LEU A 70 -5.09 2.54 -0.48
N PHE A 71 -4.62 1.30 -0.54
CA PHE A 71 -3.73 0.83 -1.60
C PHE A 71 -4.37 0.95 -2.98
N GLU A 72 -5.60 0.48 -3.14
CA GLU A 72 -6.36 0.53 -4.39
C GLU A 72 -6.62 1.98 -4.84
N THR A 73 -7.01 2.84 -3.92
CA THR A 73 -7.26 4.26 -4.22
C THR A 73 -5.98 4.95 -4.70
N ALA A 74 -4.85 4.71 -4.04
CA ALA A 74 -3.56 5.26 -4.45
C ALA A 74 -3.10 4.69 -5.79
N THR A 75 -3.33 3.39 -6.04
CA THR A 75 -3.04 2.73 -7.31
C THR A 75 -3.82 3.38 -8.46
N ASN A 76 -5.12 3.53 -8.29
CA ASN A 76 -5.99 4.14 -9.32
C ASN A 76 -5.60 5.59 -9.60
N ALA A 77 -5.36 6.37 -8.56
CA ALA A 77 -4.95 7.77 -8.71
C ALA A 77 -3.63 7.90 -9.49
N ALA A 78 -2.63 7.10 -9.14
CA ALA A 78 -1.33 7.12 -9.80
C ALA A 78 -1.38 6.59 -11.24
N PHE A 79 -2.17 5.54 -11.50
CA PHE A 79 -2.39 5.04 -12.85
C PHE A 79 -3.03 6.09 -13.75
N LEU A 80 -4.10 6.74 -13.29
CA LEU A 80 -4.79 7.78 -14.04
C LEU A 80 -3.89 9.01 -14.29
N ALA A 81 -3.13 9.44 -13.29
CA ALA A 81 -2.18 10.53 -13.46
C ALA A 81 -1.12 10.20 -14.51
N ALA A 82 -0.48 9.02 -14.41
CA ALA A 82 0.57 8.61 -15.34
C ALA A 82 0.06 8.47 -16.78
N THR A 83 -1.17 7.99 -16.97
CA THR A 83 -1.76 7.83 -18.31
C THR A 83 -2.23 9.16 -18.90
N LYS A 84 -2.70 10.10 -18.07
CA LYS A 84 -3.21 11.40 -18.50
C LYS A 84 -2.10 12.40 -18.80
N ASP A 85 -1.09 12.44 -17.95
CA ASP A 85 -0.05 13.47 -17.99
C ASP A 85 1.13 13.10 -18.90
N GLY A 86 1.13 11.90 -19.50
CA GLY A 86 2.21 11.43 -20.35
C GLY A 86 3.56 11.35 -19.63
N THR A 87 3.53 11.14 -18.32
CA THR A 87 4.73 11.07 -17.48
C THR A 87 5.67 9.97 -17.98
N PRO A 88 6.98 10.26 -18.15
CA PRO A 88 7.94 9.25 -18.56
C PRO A 88 7.92 8.05 -17.60
N CYS A 89 7.92 6.85 -18.16
CA CYS A 89 7.96 5.64 -17.36
C CYS A 89 9.30 5.48 -16.65
N PRO A 90 9.31 5.15 -15.35
CA PRO A 90 10.54 4.81 -14.65
C PRO A 90 11.17 3.56 -15.26
N THR A 91 12.49 3.45 -15.17
CA THR A 91 13.17 2.21 -15.58
C THR A 91 12.78 1.05 -14.65
N LYS A 92 12.97 -0.18 -15.11
CA LYS A 92 12.75 -1.37 -14.27
C LYS A 92 13.62 -1.35 -13.01
N ALA A 93 14.86 -0.88 -13.13
CA ALA A 93 15.80 -0.77 -12.02
C ALA A 93 15.34 0.26 -10.98
N ASP A 94 14.91 1.44 -11.42
CA ASP A 94 14.40 2.49 -10.53
C ASP A 94 13.15 2.01 -9.77
N LEU A 95 12.24 1.34 -10.47
CA LEU A 95 11.03 0.84 -9.84
C LEU A 95 11.31 -0.26 -8.83
N ALA A 96 12.24 -1.18 -9.16
CA ALA A 96 12.68 -2.23 -8.24
C ALA A 96 13.34 -1.64 -6.98
N ALA A 97 14.22 -0.63 -7.13
CA ALA A 97 14.83 0.04 -5.99
C ALA A 97 13.77 0.69 -5.08
N ARG A 98 12.81 1.41 -5.65
CA ARG A 98 11.73 2.04 -4.89
C ARG A 98 10.79 1.03 -4.21
N LEU A 99 10.56 -0.12 -4.82
CA LEU A 99 9.81 -1.21 -4.19
C LEU A 99 10.56 -1.82 -3.02
N ALA A 100 11.89 -1.98 -3.13
CA ALA A 100 12.73 -2.44 -2.02
C ALA A 100 12.72 -1.44 -0.84
N GLU A 101 12.81 -0.15 -1.10
CA GLU A 101 12.65 0.91 -0.08
C GLU A 101 11.26 0.85 0.57
N SER A 102 10.21 0.68 -0.23
CA SER A 102 8.84 0.54 0.27
C SER A 102 8.67 -0.70 1.14
N ALA A 103 9.31 -1.82 0.79
CA ALA A 103 9.31 -3.04 1.59
C ALA A 103 9.96 -2.81 2.96
N ALA A 104 11.12 -2.15 3.00
CA ALA A 104 11.81 -1.81 4.24
C ALA A 104 10.97 -0.87 5.13
N ALA A 105 10.32 0.14 4.53
CA ALA A 105 9.45 1.06 5.25
C ALA A 105 8.22 0.34 5.84
N LEU A 106 7.57 -0.53 5.06
CA LEU A 106 6.44 -1.33 5.54
C LEU A 106 6.84 -2.28 6.66
N GLN A 107 8.00 -2.94 6.55
CA GLN A 107 8.52 -3.81 7.59
C GLN A 107 8.81 -3.06 8.90
N ALA A 108 9.33 -1.83 8.81
CA ALA A 108 9.59 -0.99 9.97
C ALA A 108 8.32 -0.57 10.70
N VAL A 109 7.24 -0.31 9.95
CA VAL A 109 5.95 0.14 10.50
C VAL A 109 5.09 -1.04 10.97
N PHE A 110 5.19 -2.19 10.31
CA PHE A 110 4.42 -3.40 10.62
C PHE A 110 5.33 -4.60 10.96
N PRO A 111 6.14 -4.53 12.01
CA PRO A 111 7.10 -5.60 12.34
C PRO A 111 6.42 -6.94 12.66
N GLU A 112 5.21 -6.92 13.21
CA GLU A 112 4.45 -8.11 13.57
C GLU A 112 3.99 -8.93 12.36
N HIS A 113 3.85 -8.29 11.21
CA HIS A 113 3.42 -8.93 9.97
C HIS A 113 4.60 -9.33 9.06
N ALA A 114 5.82 -8.98 9.43
CA ALA A 114 7.03 -9.29 8.67
C ALA A 114 7.46 -10.77 8.75
N ASN A 115 6.72 -11.62 9.48
CA ASN A 115 7.06 -13.02 9.65
C ASN A 115 6.83 -13.81 8.34
N PRO A 116 7.89 -14.41 7.75
CA PRO A 116 7.79 -15.20 6.52
C PRO A 116 6.91 -16.45 6.66
N GLU A 117 6.67 -16.91 7.89
CA GLU A 117 5.83 -18.09 8.17
C GLU A 117 4.34 -17.87 7.88
N GLN A 118 3.87 -16.62 7.89
CA GLN A 118 2.49 -16.26 7.51
C GLN A 118 2.31 -16.13 5.98
N ALA A 119 3.38 -16.19 5.22
CA ALA A 119 3.36 -16.20 3.75
C ALA A 119 3.18 -17.61 3.16
N LYS A 120 3.09 -18.65 4.01
CA LYS A 120 2.77 -20.01 3.54
C LYS A 120 1.31 -20.01 3.07
N PRO A 121 1.04 -20.34 1.80
CA PRO A 121 -0.33 -20.51 1.36
C PRO A 121 -0.94 -21.59 2.23
N GLU A 122 -2.06 -21.26 2.86
CA GLU A 122 -2.90 -22.23 3.56
C GLU A 122 -3.13 -23.41 2.61
N PRO A 123 -2.89 -24.67 3.03
CA PRO A 123 -3.11 -25.80 2.17
C PRO A 123 -4.54 -25.69 1.64
N SER A 124 -4.69 -25.56 0.35
CA SER A 124 -6.02 -25.57 -0.29
C SER A 124 -6.73 -26.81 0.21
N GLU A 125 -7.77 -26.60 0.99
CA GLU A 125 -8.67 -27.66 1.44
C GLU A 125 -9.05 -28.50 0.22
N PRO A 126 -8.92 -29.83 0.27
CA PRO A 126 -9.21 -30.66 -0.89
C PRO A 126 -10.66 -30.41 -1.31
N GLN A 127 -10.85 -29.79 -2.45
CA GLN A 127 -12.18 -29.58 -3.02
C GLN A 127 -12.79 -30.96 -3.24
N PRO A 128 -13.99 -31.23 -2.67
CA PRO A 128 -14.60 -32.55 -2.80
C PRO A 128 -14.76 -32.88 -4.28
N PRO A 129 -14.41 -34.12 -4.72
CA PRO A 129 -14.60 -34.52 -6.10
C PRO A 129 -16.09 -34.65 -6.36
N GLY A 130 -16.65 -33.76 -7.21
CA GLY A 130 -18.03 -33.91 -7.65
C GLY A 130 -18.90 -32.67 -7.67
N ALA A 131 -18.42 -31.56 -8.23
CA ALA A 131 -19.31 -30.53 -8.73
C ALA A 131 -19.03 -30.32 -10.22
N GLU A 132 -19.57 -31.21 -11.04
CA GLU A 132 -19.65 -30.99 -12.49
C GLU A 132 -20.58 -29.80 -12.73
N PRO A 133 -20.18 -28.80 -13.55
CA PRO A 133 -21.11 -27.78 -13.99
C PRO A 133 -22.13 -28.42 -14.94
N SER A 134 -23.36 -28.54 -14.48
CA SER A 134 -24.50 -28.91 -15.34
C SER A 134 -24.66 -27.83 -16.41
N LEU A 135 -24.14 -28.11 -17.58
CA LEU A 135 -24.50 -27.40 -18.80
C LEU A 135 -25.92 -27.82 -19.18
N SER A 136 -26.90 -27.07 -18.70
CA SER A 136 -28.26 -27.11 -19.23
C SER A 136 -28.26 -26.40 -20.58
N ASN A 137 -28.03 -27.15 -21.64
CA ASN A 137 -28.46 -26.79 -22.97
C ASN A 137 -29.99 -26.87 -22.99
N ASP A 138 -30.65 -25.74 -22.92
CA ASP A 138 -32.06 -25.64 -23.34
C ASP A 138 -32.10 -25.04 -24.74
N GLU A 139 -32.00 -25.93 -25.71
CA GLU A 139 -32.27 -25.68 -27.11
C GLU A 139 -33.70 -26.13 -27.38
N THR A 140 -34.60 -25.18 -27.56
CA THR A 140 -35.92 -25.39 -28.20
C THR A 140 -36.28 -24.06 -28.81
N GLY A 141 -36.27 -23.82 -30.14
CA GLY A 141 -36.85 -24.55 -31.25
C GLY A 141 -38.29 -24.13 -31.44
N SER A 142 -38.58 -23.10 -32.20
CA SER A 142 -39.67 -22.86 -33.13
C SER A 142 -39.78 -21.40 -33.55
#